data_212430389412b1ff7e5447fd6056a0da
#
_entry.id   212430389412b1ff7e5447fd6056a0da
#
_cell.length_a   1.000
_cell.length_b   1.000
_cell.length_c   1.000
_cell.angle_alpha   90.00
_cell.angle_beta   90.00
_cell.angle_gamma   90.00
#
_symmetry.space_group_name_H-M   'P 1'
#
loop_
_entity.id
_entity.type
_entity.pdbx_description
1 polymer ?
#
loop_
_entity_poly.entity_id
_entity_poly.type
_entity_poly.pdbx_seq_one_letter_code
_entity_poly.pdbx_strand_id
1 'polypeptide(L)'
;MESVKKLPDSEMKLMELIWDSEPVRSGDLVSLSLEKHGWKKSTVYTILKKLVNKGFVINDDSVITSTRPREEVLSDRSEEEIERSYGGSLPMFLTAFLSREKLTKKEAEELKKLIDDYTEEG
;
A
#
# COMPACT_ATOMS: atom_id res chain seq x y z
N MET A 1 14.18 2.18 -17.14
CA MET A 1 12.78 1.92 -16.99
C MET A 1 12.20 2.72 -15.83
N GLU A 2 11.00 3.19 -16.02
CA GLU A 2 10.36 3.99 -14.99
C GLU A 2 9.99 3.13 -13.79
N SER A 3 10.47 3.49 -12.63
CA SER A 3 10.15 2.75 -11.43
C SER A 3 8.74 3.10 -10.95
N VAL A 4 8.25 2.30 -10.03
CA VAL A 4 6.99 2.57 -9.37
C VAL A 4 7.11 3.89 -8.62
N LYS A 5 6.11 4.75 -8.76
CA LYS A 5 6.11 6.02 -8.05
C LYS A 5 5.92 5.76 -6.57
N LYS A 6 6.69 6.46 -5.77
CA LYS A 6 6.65 6.28 -4.33
C LYS A 6 5.41 6.88 -3.72
N LEU A 7 4.90 6.22 -2.71
CA LEU A 7 3.81 6.73 -1.91
C LEU A 7 4.31 6.96 -0.49
N PRO A 8 4.56 8.22 -0.11
CA PRO A 8 4.87 8.53 1.28
C PRO A 8 3.73 8.09 2.20
N ASP A 9 4.01 8.00 3.48
CA ASP A 9 3.03 7.53 4.46
C ASP A 9 1.71 8.28 4.41
N SER A 10 1.74 9.60 4.24
CA SER A 10 0.50 10.38 4.19
C SER A 10 -0.34 10.00 2.99
N GLU A 11 0.32 9.81 1.84
CA GLU A 11 -0.41 9.42 0.63
C GLU A 11 -0.94 8.00 0.74
N MET A 12 -0.17 7.12 1.36
CA MET A 12 -0.63 5.75 1.58
C MET A 12 -1.84 5.72 2.52
N LYS A 13 -1.81 6.54 3.57
CA LYS A 13 -2.95 6.63 4.49
C LYS A 13 -4.22 7.10 3.78
N LEU A 14 -4.09 8.06 2.89
CA LEU A 14 -5.26 8.51 2.14
C LEU A 14 -5.73 7.44 1.16
N MET A 15 -4.79 6.74 0.52
CA MET A 15 -5.16 5.63 -0.36
C MET A 15 -5.95 4.56 0.40
N GLU A 16 -5.56 4.24 1.64
CA GLU A 16 -6.30 3.25 2.43
C GLU A 16 -7.76 3.67 2.61
N LEU A 17 -7.99 4.94 2.89
CA LEU A 17 -9.35 5.43 3.02
C LEU A 17 -10.11 5.36 1.71
N ILE A 18 -9.45 5.66 0.61
CA ILE A 18 -10.08 5.62 -0.71
C ILE A 18 -10.45 4.19 -1.07
N TRP A 19 -9.54 3.23 -0.91
CA TRP A 19 -9.84 1.84 -1.22
C TRP A 19 -11.01 1.31 -0.38
N ASP A 20 -11.08 1.72 0.88
CA ASP A 20 -12.15 1.24 1.77
C ASP A 20 -13.51 1.84 1.44
N SER A 21 -13.55 3.01 0.81
CA SER A 21 -14.80 3.74 0.64
C SER A 21 -15.17 4.07 -0.80
N GLU A 22 -14.31 3.72 -1.77
CA GLU A 22 -14.56 4.11 -3.16
C GLU A 22 -15.79 3.42 -3.76
N PRO A 23 -16.52 4.09 -4.67
CA PRO A 23 -16.31 5.48 -5.04
C PRO A 23 -16.74 6.42 -3.92
N VAL A 24 -15.96 7.45 -3.67
CA VAL A 24 -16.20 8.34 -2.53
C VAL A 24 -16.13 9.79 -2.99
N ARG A 25 -17.05 10.62 -2.51
CA ARG A 25 -17.02 12.04 -2.83
C ARG A 25 -15.91 12.71 -2.05
N SER A 26 -15.29 13.72 -2.66
CA SER A 26 -14.16 14.40 -2.03
C SER A 26 -14.52 14.99 -0.66
N GLY A 27 -15.75 15.51 -0.51
CA GLY A 27 -16.18 16.01 0.78
C GLY A 27 -16.28 14.94 1.85
N ASP A 28 -16.75 13.76 1.46
CA ASP A 28 -16.81 12.61 2.39
C ASP A 28 -15.43 12.14 2.74
N LEU A 29 -14.51 12.16 1.78
CA LEU A 29 -13.14 11.79 2.04
C LEU A 29 -12.49 12.74 3.04
N VAL A 30 -12.81 14.03 2.95
CA VAL A 30 -12.34 15.00 3.93
C VAL A 30 -12.83 14.65 5.32
N SER A 31 -14.12 14.32 5.44
CA SER A 31 -14.71 13.94 6.74
C SER A 31 -14.07 12.69 7.32
N LEU A 32 -13.86 11.68 6.49
CA LEU A 32 -13.20 10.44 6.92
C LEU A 32 -11.78 10.70 7.37
N SER A 33 -11.07 11.57 6.64
CA SER A 33 -9.68 11.90 6.96
C SER A 33 -9.58 12.65 8.27
N LEU A 34 -10.51 13.54 8.52
CA LEU A 34 -10.54 14.29 9.78
C LEU A 34 -10.78 13.33 10.94
N GLU A 35 -11.73 12.44 10.78
CA GLU A 35 -12.07 11.48 11.82
C GLU A 35 -10.93 10.51 12.12
N LYS A 36 -10.30 9.99 11.07
CA LYS A 36 -9.28 8.96 11.23
C LYS A 36 -7.91 9.51 11.55
N HIS A 37 -7.55 10.63 10.94
CA HIS A 37 -6.19 11.16 11.03
C HIS A 37 -6.11 12.58 11.57
N GLY A 38 -7.23 13.22 11.80
CA GLY A 38 -7.24 14.61 12.25
C GLY A 38 -6.76 15.59 11.19
N TRP A 39 -6.84 15.23 9.93
CA TRP A 39 -6.34 16.07 8.84
C TRP A 39 -7.35 17.14 8.44
N LYS A 40 -6.83 18.35 8.22
CA LYS A 40 -7.64 19.47 7.72
C LYS A 40 -7.99 19.25 6.27
N LYS A 41 -9.05 19.92 5.83
CA LYS A 41 -9.49 19.85 4.45
C LYS A 41 -8.38 20.18 3.47
N SER A 42 -7.61 21.25 3.74
CA SER A 42 -6.51 21.65 2.85
C SER A 42 -5.45 20.57 2.73
N THR A 43 -5.16 19.87 3.83
CA THR A 43 -4.19 18.77 3.82
C THR A 43 -4.68 17.65 2.92
N VAL A 44 -5.96 17.30 3.05
CA VAL A 44 -6.53 16.21 2.25
C VAL A 44 -6.47 16.56 0.77
N TYR A 45 -6.85 17.75 0.39
CA TYR A 45 -6.82 18.14 -1.02
C TYR A 45 -5.41 18.21 -1.58
N THR A 46 -4.44 18.63 -0.76
CA THR A 46 -3.04 18.62 -1.19
C THR A 46 -2.56 17.21 -1.49
N ILE A 47 -2.87 16.27 -0.59
CA ILE A 47 -2.46 14.86 -0.77
C ILE A 47 -3.21 14.25 -1.95
N LEU A 48 -4.50 14.53 -2.06
CA LEU A 48 -5.32 14.02 -3.14
C LEU A 48 -4.79 14.45 -4.50
N LYS A 49 -4.39 15.73 -4.60
CA LYS A 49 -3.84 16.24 -5.84
C LYS A 49 -2.57 15.49 -6.23
N LYS A 50 -1.72 15.18 -5.26
CA LYS A 50 -0.51 14.41 -5.53
C LYS A 50 -0.84 13.02 -6.04
N LEU A 51 -1.86 12.38 -5.46
CA LEU A 51 -2.26 11.06 -5.90
C LEU A 51 -2.83 11.08 -7.31
N VAL A 52 -3.60 12.11 -7.64
CA VAL A 52 -4.10 12.27 -9.00
C VAL A 52 -2.94 12.46 -9.97
N ASN A 53 -2.00 13.34 -9.62
CA ASN A 53 -0.85 13.62 -10.49
C ASN A 53 0.02 12.39 -10.70
N LYS A 54 0.12 11.52 -9.71
CA LYS A 54 0.89 10.28 -9.83
C LYS A 54 0.13 9.17 -10.53
N GLY A 55 -1.17 9.39 -10.80
CA GLY A 55 -1.98 8.41 -11.50
C GLY A 55 -2.57 7.32 -10.64
N PHE A 56 -2.57 7.49 -9.32
CA PHE A 56 -3.13 6.48 -8.41
C PHE A 56 -4.63 6.59 -8.22
N VAL A 57 -5.18 7.77 -8.45
CA VAL A 57 -6.62 7.97 -8.33
C VAL A 57 -7.14 8.84 -9.46
N ILE A 58 -8.44 8.71 -9.72
CA ILE A 58 -9.17 9.56 -10.64
C ILE A 58 -10.15 10.38 -9.83
N ASN A 59 -10.19 11.68 -10.13
CA ASN A 59 -11.18 12.58 -9.55
C ASN A 59 -12.10 13.01 -10.69
N ASP A 60 -13.26 12.40 -10.76
CA ASP A 60 -14.24 12.70 -11.79
C ASP A 60 -15.42 13.41 -11.15
N ASP A 61 -15.47 14.72 -11.35
CA ASP A 61 -16.53 15.57 -10.80
C ASP A 61 -16.70 15.33 -9.30
N SER A 62 -15.59 15.38 -8.58
CA SER A 62 -15.51 15.19 -7.13
C SER A 62 -15.82 13.78 -6.64
N VAL A 63 -15.92 12.82 -7.54
CA VAL A 63 -16.01 11.41 -7.16
C VAL A 63 -14.65 10.78 -7.36
N ILE A 64 -14.12 10.19 -6.28
CA ILE A 64 -12.78 9.67 -6.23
C ILE A 64 -12.79 8.15 -6.34
N THR A 65 -11.97 7.62 -7.24
CA THR A 65 -11.79 6.18 -7.38
C THR A 65 -10.31 5.89 -7.58
N SER A 66 -9.88 4.71 -7.16
CA SER A 66 -8.50 4.28 -7.35
C SER A 66 -8.34 3.71 -8.77
N THR A 67 -7.11 3.78 -9.27
CA THR A 67 -6.78 3.21 -10.58
C THR A 67 -6.10 1.85 -10.44
N ARG A 68 -5.64 1.51 -9.22
CA ARG A 68 -4.90 0.28 -8.97
C ARG A 68 -5.41 -0.37 -7.68
N PRO A 69 -5.54 -1.70 -7.68
CA PRO A 69 -5.97 -2.40 -6.46
C PRO A 69 -4.95 -2.25 -5.34
N ARG A 70 -5.44 -2.32 -4.11
CA ARG A 70 -4.61 -2.23 -2.92
C ARG A 70 -3.48 -3.23 -2.94
N GLU A 71 -3.78 -4.48 -3.28
CA GLU A 71 -2.80 -5.55 -3.29
C GLU A 71 -1.62 -5.25 -4.23
N GLU A 72 -1.93 -4.66 -5.38
CA GLU A 72 -0.90 -4.33 -6.35
C GLU A 72 0.06 -3.28 -5.82
N VAL A 73 -0.49 -2.22 -5.22
CA VAL A 73 0.33 -1.15 -4.67
C VAL A 73 1.17 -1.64 -3.49
N LEU A 74 0.57 -2.46 -2.62
CA LEU A 74 1.30 -3.02 -1.49
C LEU A 74 2.43 -3.94 -1.94
N SER A 75 2.17 -4.73 -2.99
CA SER A 75 3.19 -5.62 -3.54
C SER A 75 4.38 -4.81 -4.07
N ASP A 76 4.09 -3.73 -4.81
CA ASP A 76 5.15 -2.88 -5.34
C ASP A 76 5.97 -2.24 -4.23
N ARG A 77 5.32 -1.79 -3.15
CA ARG A 77 6.03 -1.18 -2.03
C ARG A 77 6.91 -2.20 -1.31
N SER A 78 6.41 -3.41 -1.13
CA SER A 78 7.18 -4.47 -0.48
C SER A 78 8.40 -4.84 -1.31
N GLU A 79 8.21 -4.93 -2.62
CA GLU A 79 9.30 -5.25 -3.54
C GLU A 79 10.40 -4.20 -3.50
N GLU A 80 9.99 -2.92 -3.49
CA GLU A 80 10.96 -1.82 -3.39
C GLU A 80 11.75 -1.87 -2.09
N GLU A 81 11.06 -2.16 -0.99
CA GLU A 81 11.71 -2.20 0.31
C GLU A 81 12.72 -3.34 0.38
N ILE A 82 12.35 -4.51 -0.12
CA ILE A 82 13.24 -5.67 -0.12
C ILE A 82 14.44 -5.41 -1.01
N GLU A 83 14.23 -4.76 -2.14
CA GLU A 83 15.33 -4.43 -3.05
C GLU A 83 16.28 -3.43 -2.39
N ARG A 84 15.73 -2.37 -1.79
CA ARG A 84 16.54 -1.30 -1.23
C ARG A 84 17.28 -1.74 0.03
N SER A 85 16.62 -2.48 0.90
CA SER A 85 17.17 -2.81 2.21
C SER A 85 17.87 -4.15 2.27
N TYR A 86 17.49 -5.07 1.39
CA TYR A 86 17.99 -6.45 1.44
C TYR A 86 18.54 -6.93 0.11
N GLY A 87 18.84 -5.99 -0.78
CA GLY A 87 19.43 -6.34 -2.08
C GLY A 87 18.58 -7.28 -2.90
N GLY A 88 17.26 -7.26 -2.68
CA GLY A 88 16.36 -8.14 -3.41
C GLY A 88 16.23 -9.53 -2.83
N SER A 89 16.87 -9.79 -1.68
CA SER A 89 16.86 -11.13 -1.11
C SER A 89 15.72 -11.31 -0.12
N LEU A 90 14.69 -12.05 -0.53
CA LEU A 90 13.59 -12.39 0.37
C LEU A 90 14.07 -13.23 1.56
N PRO A 91 14.97 -14.23 1.37
CA PRO A 91 15.49 -14.95 2.54
C PRO A 91 16.18 -14.05 3.55
N MET A 92 16.93 -13.03 3.11
CA MET A 92 17.56 -12.10 4.02
C MET A 92 16.52 -11.28 4.78
N PHE A 93 15.49 -10.84 4.09
CA PHE A 93 14.39 -10.12 4.72
C PHE A 93 13.74 -10.99 5.80
N LEU A 94 13.41 -12.22 5.46
CA LEU A 94 12.76 -13.12 6.42
C LEU A 94 13.65 -13.44 7.60
N THR A 95 14.94 -13.59 7.37
CA THR A 95 15.89 -13.83 8.47
C THR A 95 15.86 -12.67 9.46
N ALA A 96 15.90 -11.45 8.94
CA ALA A 96 15.87 -10.26 9.79
C ALA A 96 14.55 -10.17 10.54
N PHE A 97 13.44 -10.42 9.86
CA PHE A 97 12.13 -10.36 10.47
C PHE A 97 11.97 -11.40 11.58
N LEU A 98 12.33 -12.65 11.28
CA LEU A 98 12.12 -13.76 12.21
C LEU A 98 13.09 -13.75 13.38
N SER A 99 14.14 -12.93 13.31
CA SER A 99 15.02 -12.78 14.46
C SER A 99 14.32 -12.09 15.63
N ARG A 100 13.25 -11.36 15.35
CA ARG A 100 12.50 -10.65 16.36
C ARG A 100 11.10 -11.20 16.57
N GLU A 101 10.45 -11.58 15.48
CA GLU A 101 9.06 -12.02 15.49
C GLU A 101 9.00 -13.51 15.25
N LYS A 102 8.54 -14.24 16.24
CA LYS A 102 8.40 -15.69 16.08
C LYS A 102 7.03 -16.03 15.53
N LEU A 103 7.03 -16.95 14.60
CA LEU A 103 5.79 -17.42 14.01
C LEU A 103 5.11 -18.43 14.92
N THR A 104 3.79 -18.41 14.94
CA THR A 104 3.06 -19.52 15.54
C THR A 104 3.22 -20.73 14.62
N LYS A 105 2.95 -21.91 15.16
CA LYS A 105 3.02 -23.13 14.38
C LYS A 105 2.07 -23.06 13.18
N LYS A 106 0.89 -22.52 13.39
CA LYS A 106 -0.10 -22.38 12.33
C LYS A 106 0.39 -21.45 11.23
N GLU A 107 0.95 -20.31 11.62
CA GLU A 107 1.49 -19.35 10.65
C GLU A 107 2.63 -19.95 9.85
N ALA A 108 3.50 -20.72 10.52
CA ALA A 108 4.62 -21.36 9.84
C ALA A 108 4.14 -22.37 8.80
N GLU A 109 3.09 -23.10 9.12
CA GLU A 109 2.52 -24.08 8.18
C GLU A 109 1.88 -23.39 6.99
N GLU A 110 1.15 -22.32 7.25
CA GLU A 110 0.53 -21.53 6.19
C GLU A 110 1.59 -20.95 5.27
N LEU A 111 2.67 -20.44 5.85
CA LEU A 111 3.74 -19.82 5.08
C LEU A 111 4.45 -20.85 4.21
N LYS A 112 4.71 -22.04 4.76
CA LYS A 112 5.33 -23.12 3.98
C LYS A 112 4.48 -23.50 2.78
N LYS A 113 3.16 -23.56 2.99
CA LYS A 113 2.25 -23.90 1.90
C LYS A 113 2.28 -22.83 0.82
N LEU A 114 2.29 -21.54 1.23
CA LEU A 114 2.35 -20.44 0.29
C LEU A 114 3.64 -20.50 -0.54
N ILE A 115 4.75 -20.79 0.10
CA ILE A 115 6.03 -20.88 -0.59
C ILE A 115 5.98 -21.98 -1.64
N ASP A 116 5.44 -23.14 -1.28
CA ASP A 116 5.32 -24.24 -2.23
C ASP A 116 4.41 -23.90 -3.39
N ASP A 117 3.27 -23.26 -3.10
CA ASP A 117 2.29 -22.93 -4.13
C ASP A 117 2.84 -21.91 -5.14
N TYR A 118 3.72 -21.02 -4.70
CA TYR A 118 4.24 -19.96 -5.56
C TYR A 118 5.68 -20.18 -6.01
N THR A 119 6.23 -21.35 -5.74
CA THR A 119 7.58 -21.65 -6.17
C THR A 119 7.58 -22.08 -7.64
N GLU A 120 8.50 -21.50 -8.41
CA GLU A 120 8.65 -21.87 -9.81
C GLU A 120 9.27 -23.26 -9.92
N GLU A 121 8.82 -23.99 -10.91
CA GLU A 121 9.35 -25.32 -11.16
C GLU A 121 10.59 -25.22 -12.04
N GLY A 122 11.56 -25.99 -11.71
CA GLY A 122 12.79 -26.03 -12.48
C GLY A 122 13.96 -25.42 -11.78
#